data_d51595dea3c6ad5a3095dbe381156215
#
_entry.id   d51595dea3c6ad5a3095dbe381156215
#
_cell.length_a   1.000
_cell.length_b   1.000
_cell.length_c   1.000
_cell.angle_alpha   90.00
_cell.angle_beta   90.00
_cell.angle_gamma   90.00
#
_symmetry.space_group_name_H-M   'P 1'
#
loop_
_entity.id
_entity.type
_entity.pdbx_description
1 polymer ?
#
loop_
_entity_poly.entity_id
_entity_poly.type
_entity_poly.pdbx_seq_one_letter_code
_entity_poly.pdbx_strand_id
1 'polypeptide(L)'
;MPGERVLLSHEDLAIAVGDRWSEAELSEAVSLLSRADGRFPAGVRTLPAELVQAIQRERLLAAMLCAAAEIGYRDLTVQDVLGRAGISRPTFYEQFEDKEDCFLAAFDAAVGRLRRRVDAGAAEAGESWRDRMRAGLDELLRFIDEEPEAARTVLVEARASCPAGLRRRDELLDGFAVCIDGMVRAELAEPPSGIAAAGVVGGIESVLYTRLQRGETSDLESLMPSLMYFAVLTYAGHDAAGEELEGAALT
;
A
#
# COMPACT_ATOMS: atom_id res chain seq x y z
N MET A 1 -4.76 -17.54 18.91
CA MET A 1 -3.63 -16.82 19.52
C MET A 1 -3.98 -15.35 19.50
N PRO A 2 -3.83 -14.55 20.56
CA PRO A 2 -3.93 -13.12 20.41
C PRO A 2 -2.83 -12.68 19.42
N GLY A 3 -3.24 -12.00 18.33
CA GLY A 3 -2.31 -11.57 17.29
C GLY A 3 -1.16 -10.74 17.88
N GLU A 4 0.00 -10.84 17.26
CA GLU A 4 1.18 -10.08 17.62
C GLU A 4 0.86 -8.58 17.62
N ARG A 5 1.35 -7.84 18.61
CA ARG A 5 1.07 -6.41 18.70
C ARG A 5 1.85 -5.66 17.63
N VAL A 6 1.19 -4.75 16.97
CA VAL A 6 1.82 -3.87 15.99
C VAL A 6 2.69 -2.84 16.72
N LEU A 7 3.96 -2.83 16.39
CA LEU A 7 4.93 -1.81 16.80
C LEU A 7 5.24 -0.93 15.59
N LEU A 8 5.07 0.38 15.76
CA LEU A 8 5.43 1.35 14.71
C LEU A 8 6.93 1.61 14.72
N SER A 9 7.53 1.66 13.55
CA SER A 9 8.90 2.13 13.39
C SER A 9 8.96 3.67 13.49
N HIS A 10 10.18 4.21 13.62
CA HIS A 10 10.42 5.65 13.57
C HIS A 10 10.00 6.22 12.21
N GLU A 11 10.28 5.48 11.13
CA GLU A 11 9.95 5.87 9.76
C GLU A 11 8.43 5.92 9.52
N ASP A 12 7.69 4.92 9.99
CA ASP A 12 6.22 4.92 9.92
C ASP A 12 5.63 6.15 10.58
N LEU A 13 6.13 6.51 11.76
CA LEU A 13 5.67 7.70 12.48
C LEU A 13 6.06 8.99 11.75
N ALA A 14 7.29 9.11 11.25
CA ALA A 14 7.74 10.29 10.52
C ALA A 14 6.89 10.53 9.27
N ILE A 15 6.58 9.47 8.52
CA ILE A 15 5.72 9.53 7.34
C ILE A 15 4.29 9.99 7.72
N ALA A 16 3.75 9.45 8.81
CA ALA A 16 2.37 9.68 9.23
C ALA A 16 2.13 11.08 9.81
N VAL A 17 3.10 11.60 10.59
CA VAL A 17 2.95 12.89 11.28
C VAL A 17 3.58 14.07 10.51
N GLY A 18 4.38 13.79 9.47
CA GLY A 18 5.09 14.80 8.67
C GLY A 18 6.08 15.64 9.47
N ASP A 19 6.54 16.74 8.90
CA ASP A 19 7.57 17.63 9.46
C ASP A 19 7.13 18.43 10.71
N ARG A 20 5.99 18.08 11.29
CA ARG A 20 5.41 18.80 12.42
C ARG A 20 6.15 18.56 13.74
N TRP A 21 6.92 17.47 13.84
CA TRP A 21 7.58 16.98 15.03
C TRP A 21 9.08 16.79 14.75
N SER A 22 9.90 17.11 15.73
CA SER A 22 11.34 16.89 15.63
C SER A 22 11.68 15.39 15.69
N GLU A 23 12.79 15.02 15.06
CA GLU A 23 13.32 13.66 15.09
C GLU A 23 13.54 13.15 16.53
N ALA A 24 13.90 14.05 17.45
CA ALA A 24 14.06 13.74 18.86
C ALA A 24 12.73 13.35 19.53
N GLU A 25 11.63 14.06 19.25
CA GLU A 25 10.31 13.75 19.79
C GLU A 25 9.77 12.44 19.25
N LEU A 26 9.99 12.15 17.96
CA LEU A 26 9.59 10.88 17.33
C LEU A 26 10.41 9.71 17.91
N SER A 27 11.73 9.89 18.07
CA SER A 27 12.60 8.87 18.67
C SER A 27 12.24 8.58 20.12
N GLU A 28 11.92 9.61 20.91
CA GLU A 28 11.44 9.44 22.29
C GLU A 28 10.11 8.67 22.31
N ALA A 29 9.17 9.02 21.43
CA ALA A 29 7.88 8.35 21.32
C ALA A 29 8.01 6.86 21.01
N VAL A 30 8.81 6.50 20.00
CA VAL A 30 9.10 5.09 19.63
C VAL A 30 9.75 4.35 20.80
N SER A 31 10.75 4.98 21.47
CA SER A 31 11.42 4.39 22.62
C SER A 31 10.47 4.10 23.78
N LEU A 32 9.55 5.02 24.07
CA LEU A 32 8.52 4.84 25.11
C LEU A 32 7.55 3.71 24.78
N LEU A 33 7.12 3.63 23.52
CA LEU A 33 6.24 2.57 23.05
C LEU A 33 6.89 1.19 23.10
N SER A 34 8.15 1.09 22.68
CA SER A 34 8.91 -0.16 22.70
C SER A 34 9.13 -0.70 24.12
N ARG A 35 9.37 0.18 25.11
CA ARG A 35 9.58 -0.20 26.51
C ARG A 35 8.30 -0.66 27.20
N ALA A 36 7.15 -0.18 26.77
CA ALA A 36 5.87 -0.39 27.45
C ALA A 36 4.98 -1.45 26.75
N ASP A 37 5.58 -2.39 26.00
CA ASP A 37 4.84 -3.35 25.17
C ASP A 37 3.74 -2.67 24.33
N GLY A 38 4.07 -1.51 23.78
CA GLY A 38 3.14 -0.74 22.99
C GLY A 38 2.05 0.00 23.77
N ARG A 39 2.13 0.12 25.08
CA ARG A 39 1.23 0.98 25.87
C ARG A 39 1.98 2.23 26.31
N PHE A 40 1.31 3.40 26.27
CA PHE A 40 1.89 4.57 26.95
C PHE A 40 1.87 4.32 28.46
N PRO A 41 3.02 4.46 29.16
CA PRO A 41 3.05 4.37 30.60
C PRO A 41 2.13 5.42 31.23
N ALA A 42 1.37 5.06 32.26
CA ALA A 42 0.56 5.99 33.00
C ALA A 42 1.44 7.10 33.59
N GLY A 43 1.12 8.36 33.30
CA GLY A 43 1.86 9.51 33.84
C GLY A 43 2.99 10.06 32.98
N VAL A 44 3.25 9.54 31.77
CA VAL A 44 4.16 10.17 30.81
C VAL A 44 3.55 11.47 30.30
N ARG A 45 4.00 12.58 30.90
CA ARG A 45 3.64 13.96 30.51
C ARG A 45 4.65 14.58 29.54
N THR A 46 5.58 13.81 28.98
CA THR A 46 6.70 14.31 28.17
C THR A 46 6.30 14.54 26.72
N LEU A 47 5.30 13.81 26.19
CA LEU A 47 4.87 13.97 24.81
C LEU A 47 3.64 14.89 24.69
N PRO A 48 3.60 15.76 23.65
CA PRO A 48 2.41 16.54 23.33
C PRO A 48 1.18 15.65 23.08
N ALA A 49 0.01 16.08 23.53
CA ALA A 49 -1.22 15.30 23.39
C ALA A 49 -1.55 14.97 21.92
N GLU A 50 -1.28 15.90 21.01
CA GLU A 50 -1.48 15.73 19.58
C GLU A 50 -0.57 14.63 18.98
N LEU A 51 0.68 14.55 19.45
CA LEU A 51 1.60 13.49 19.03
C LEU A 51 1.13 12.12 19.52
N VAL A 52 0.67 12.05 20.78
CA VAL A 52 0.08 10.83 21.34
C VAL A 52 -1.13 10.38 20.52
N GLN A 53 -2.02 11.31 20.15
CA GLN A 53 -3.17 10.99 19.31
C GLN A 53 -2.78 10.50 17.92
N ALA A 54 -1.80 11.14 17.28
CA ALA A 54 -1.28 10.71 15.99
C ALA A 54 -0.70 9.30 16.05
N ILE A 55 0.12 9.01 17.05
CA ILE A 55 0.69 7.68 17.27
C ILE A 55 -0.41 6.63 17.51
N GLN A 56 -1.42 6.95 18.31
CA GLN A 56 -2.54 6.04 18.56
C GLN A 56 -3.32 5.74 17.27
N ARG A 57 -3.51 6.78 16.43
CA ARG A 57 -4.16 6.65 15.15
C ARG A 57 -3.38 5.69 14.23
N GLU A 58 -2.07 5.91 14.06
CA GLU A 58 -1.24 5.06 13.20
C GLU A 58 -1.21 3.60 13.68
N ARG A 59 -1.18 3.38 14.99
CA ARG A 59 -1.27 2.02 15.56
C ARG A 59 -2.59 1.35 15.25
N LEU A 60 -3.70 2.10 15.26
CA LEU A 60 -5.00 1.57 14.87
C LEU A 60 -5.06 1.24 13.38
N LEU A 61 -4.48 2.10 12.53
CA LEU A 61 -4.40 1.84 11.08
C LEU A 61 -3.56 0.60 10.78
N ALA A 62 -2.37 0.48 11.35
CA ALA A 62 -1.51 -0.68 11.19
C ALA A 62 -2.15 -1.97 11.74
N ALA A 63 -2.80 -1.90 12.91
CA ALA A 63 -3.55 -3.03 13.48
C ALA A 63 -4.75 -3.43 12.61
N MET A 64 -5.40 -2.48 11.95
CA MET A 64 -6.48 -2.75 11.00
C MET A 64 -5.97 -3.49 9.77
N LEU A 65 -4.83 -3.06 9.19
CA LEU A 65 -4.21 -3.73 8.04
C LEU A 65 -3.84 -5.18 8.39
N CYS A 66 -3.18 -5.41 9.52
CA CYS A 66 -2.84 -6.76 9.99
C CYS A 66 -4.10 -7.61 10.22
N ALA A 67 -5.11 -7.08 10.91
CA ALA A 67 -6.34 -7.82 11.20
C ALA A 67 -7.11 -8.16 9.91
N ALA A 68 -7.18 -7.22 8.97
CA ALA A 68 -7.84 -7.43 7.69
C ALA A 68 -7.11 -8.49 6.85
N ALA A 69 -5.78 -8.47 6.83
CA ALA A 69 -4.97 -9.43 6.09
C ALA A 69 -5.07 -10.86 6.66
N GLU A 70 -5.13 -11.01 7.99
CA GLU A 70 -5.17 -12.31 8.65
C GLU A 70 -6.57 -12.93 8.73
N ILE A 71 -7.57 -12.12 9.10
CA ILE A 71 -8.93 -12.59 9.42
C ILE A 71 -9.87 -12.41 8.23
N GLY A 72 -9.61 -11.39 7.38
CA GLY A 72 -10.51 -10.87 6.37
C GLY A 72 -11.44 -9.79 6.92
N TYR A 73 -11.71 -8.76 6.13
CA TYR A 73 -12.55 -7.62 6.57
C TYR A 73 -13.92 -8.03 7.09
N ARG A 74 -14.56 -9.04 6.48
CA ARG A 74 -15.92 -9.45 6.86
C ARG A 74 -16.01 -9.97 8.27
N ASP A 75 -15.04 -10.77 8.67
CA ASP A 75 -15.06 -11.52 9.93
C ASP A 75 -14.36 -10.79 11.06
N LEU A 76 -13.46 -9.83 10.76
CA LEU A 76 -12.77 -9.04 11.78
C LEU A 76 -13.74 -8.12 12.53
N THR A 77 -13.45 -7.90 13.81
CA THR A 77 -14.20 -7.02 14.72
C THR A 77 -13.32 -5.87 15.21
N VAL A 78 -13.96 -4.81 15.74
CA VAL A 78 -13.21 -3.74 16.44
C VAL A 78 -12.34 -4.31 17.56
N GLN A 79 -12.80 -5.37 18.25
CA GLN A 79 -12.02 -5.99 19.33
C GLN A 79 -10.70 -6.61 18.84
N ASP A 80 -10.68 -7.15 17.62
CA ASP A 80 -9.46 -7.70 17.01
C ASP A 80 -8.42 -6.60 16.74
N VAL A 81 -8.89 -5.45 16.25
CA VAL A 81 -8.06 -4.26 16.05
C VAL A 81 -7.52 -3.72 17.37
N LEU A 82 -8.38 -3.57 18.39
CA LEU A 82 -7.98 -3.09 19.71
C LEU A 82 -6.94 -3.99 20.37
N GLY A 83 -7.10 -5.31 20.23
CA GLY A 83 -6.16 -6.29 20.78
C GLY A 83 -4.75 -6.15 20.20
N ARG A 84 -4.65 -5.96 18.87
CA ARG A 84 -3.38 -5.76 18.16
C ARG A 84 -2.78 -4.37 18.41
N ALA A 85 -3.62 -3.33 18.38
CA ALA A 85 -3.18 -1.97 18.64
C ALA A 85 -2.77 -1.73 20.09
N GLY A 86 -3.27 -2.52 21.06
CA GLY A 86 -3.10 -2.26 22.49
C GLY A 86 -3.75 -0.96 22.94
N ILE A 87 -4.84 -0.57 22.31
CA ILE A 87 -5.56 0.70 22.51
C ILE A 87 -6.93 0.41 23.12
N SER A 88 -7.43 1.33 23.96
CA SER A 88 -8.72 1.19 24.60
C SER A 88 -9.89 1.46 23.65
N ARG A 89 -11.05 0.85 23.92
CA ARG A 89 -12.27 1.09 23.13
C ARG A 89 -12.69 2.56 23.08
N PRO A 90 -12.69 3.32 24.19
CA PRO A 90 -12.97 4.77 24.13
C PRO A 90 -12.02 5.51 23.16
N THR A 91 -10.72 5.27 23.25
CA THR A 91 -9.72 5.90 22.37
C THR A 91 -9.94 5.57 20.90
N PHE A 92 -10.40 4.37 20.56
CA PHE A 92 -10.79 4.02 19.20
C PHE A 92 -11.91 4.93 18.69
N TYR A 93 -12.98 5.07 19.50
CA TYR A 93 -14.15 5.90 19.13
C TYR A 93 -13.90 7.41 19.21
N GLU A 94 -12.79 7.85 19.78
CA GLU A 94 -12.29 9.22 19.65
C GLU A 94 -11.65 9.48 18.27
N GLN A 95 -11.18 8.42 17.58
CA GLN A 95 -10.46 8.49 16.30
C GLN A 95 -11.30 8.08 15.10
N PHE A 96 -12.22 7.13 15.28
CA PHE A 96 -13.02 6.51 14.23
C PHE A 96 -14.45 6.28 14.67
N GLU A 97 -15.39 6.51 13.76
CA GLU A 97 -16.82 6.30 14.05
C GLU A 97 -17.14 4.80 14.22
N ASP A 98 -16.56 3.97 13.37
CA ASP A 98 -16.78 2.52 13.38
C ASP A 98 -15.62 1.73 12.71
N LYS A 99 -15.85 0.43 12.49
CA LYS A 99 -14.90 -0.45 11.80
C LYS A 99 -14.67 -0.03 10.35
N GLU A 100 -15.71 0.40 9.65
CA GLU A 100 -15.63 0.80 8.25
C GLU A 100 -14.78 2.06 8.10
N ASP A 101 -14.99 3.07 8.92
CA ASP A 101 -14.22 4.32 8.93
C ASP A 101 -12.73 4.05 9.19
N CYS A 102 -12.40 3.21 10.18
CA CYS A 102 -11.02 2.78 10.44
C CYS A 102 -10.41 2.02 9.27
N PHE A 103 -11.16 1.11 8.64
CA PHE A 103 -10.69 0.35 7.48
C PHE A 103 -10.41 1.26 6.27
N LEU A 104 -11.31 2.17 5.97
CA LEU A 104 -11.14 3.11 4.86
C LEU A 104 -9.94 4.03 5.07
N ALA A 105 -9.74 4.50 6.30
CA ALA A 105 -8.56 5.29 6.65
C ALA A 105 -7.26 4.48 6.53
N ALA A 106 -7.26 3.21 6.94
CA ALA A 106 -6.11 2.31 6.80
C ALA A 106 -5.81 2.01 5.33
N PHE A 107 -6.85 1.77 4.53
CA PHE A 107 -6.74 1.61 3.08
C PHE A 107 -6.12 2.85 2.42
N ASP A 108 -6.63 4.05 2.74
CA ASP A 108 -6.11 5.31 2.16
C ASP A 108 -4.64 5.55 2.53
N ALA A 109 -4.26 5.24 3.78
CA ALA A 109 -2.87 5.36 4.22
C ALA A 109 -1.96 4.39 3.43
N ALA A 110 -2.37 3.14 3.24
CA ALA A 110 -1.63 2.14 2.45
C ALA A 110 -1.51 2.56 0.98
N VAL A 111 -2.61 3.01 0.36
CA VAL A 111 -2.62 3.54 -1.01
C VAL A 111 -1.73 4.76 -1.15
N GLY A 112 -1.73 5.64 -0.16
CA GLY A 112 -0.86 6.83 -0.14
C GLY A 112 0.63 6.45 -0.13
N ARG A 113 1.03 5.41 0.63
CA ARG A 113 2.41 4.89 0.61
C ARG A 113 2.75 4.28 -0.75
N LEU A 114 1.91 3.39 -1.26
CA LEU A 114 2.10 2.78 -2.57
C LEU A 114 2.27 3.83 -3.68
N ARG A 115 1.37 4.82 -3.75
CA ARG A 115 1.46 5.88 -4.77
C ARG A 115 2.76 6.66 -4.68
N ARG A 116 3.17 7.09 -3.48
CA ARG A 116 4.43 7.82 -3.31
C ARG A 116 5.63 7.02 -3.81
N ARG A 117 5.69 5.71 -3.53
CA ARG A 117 6.78 4.83 -4.00
C ARG A 117 6.77 4.72 -5.53
N VAL A 118 5.63 4.40 -6.11
CA VAL A 118 5.47 4.26 -7.57
C VAL A 118 5.82 5.56 -8.29
N ASP A 119 5.33 6.70 -7.79
CA ASP A 119 5.58 8.01 -8.38
C ASP A 119 7.07 8.40 -8.27
N ALA A 120 7.71 8.13 -7.13
CA ALA A 120 9.13 8.38 -6.93
C ALA A 120 9.99 7.51 -7.86
N GLY A 121 9.74 6.20 -7.91
CA GLY A 121 10.45 5.28 -8.81
C GLY A 121 10.29 5.69 -10.28
N ALA A 122 9.09 6.03 -10.70
CA ALA A 122 8.84 6.49 -12.07
C ALA A 122 9.52 7.85 -12.39
N ALA A 123 9.64 8.75 -11.40
CA ALA A 123 10.29 10.06 -11.57
C ALA A 123 11.82 9.94 -11.66
N GLU A 124 12.43 8.96 -11.00
CA GLU A 124 13.87 8.70 -11.02
C GLU A 124 14.29 7.82 -12.21
N ALA A 125 13.34 7.20 -12.91
CA ALA A 125 13.58 6.36 -14.07
C ALA A 125 13.99 7.18 -15.31
N GLY A 126 14.43 6.47 -16.36
CA GLY A 126 14.76 7.06 -17.66
C GLY A 126 13.61 7.84 -18.32
N GLU A 127 13.88 8.47 -19.44
CA GLU A 127 12.91 9.34 -20.13
C GLU A 127 11.78 8.54 -20.81
N SER A 128 12.02 7.26 -21.19
CA SER A 128 11.04 6.46 -21.92
C SER A 128 9.87 6.03 -21.01
N TRP A 129 8.67 5.95 -21.60
CA TRP A 129 7.51 5.43 -20.89
C TRP A 129 7.72 3.97 -20.38
N ARG A 130 8.54 3.18 -21.10
CA ARG A 130 8.87 1.81 -20.69
C ARG A 130 9.71 1.79 -19.41
N ASP A 131 10.72 2.67 -19.32
CA ASP A 131 11.57 2.76 -18.14
C ASP A 131 10.74 3.18 -16.93
N ARG A 132 9.89 4.18 -17.08
CA ARG A 132 8.98 4.65 -16.02
C ARG A 132 7.96 3.58 -15.61
N MET A 133 7.42 2.85 -16.58
CA MET A 133 6.50 1.73 -16.32
C MET A 133 7.19 0.62 -15.54
N ARG A 134 8.40 0.24 -15.94
CA ARG A 134 9.21 -0.79 -15.27
C ARG A 134 9.53 -0.38 -13.84
N ALA A 135 9.99 0.85 -13.62
CA ALA A 135 10.29 1.35 -12.28
C ALA A 135 9.05 1.43 -11.38
N GLY A 136 7.91 1.85 -11.92
CA GLY A 136 6.64 1.84 -11.20
C GLY A 136 6.17 0.45 -10.82
N LEU A 137 6.32 -0.53 -11.71
CA LEU A 137 6.02 -1.95 -11.43
C LEU A 137 6.99 -2.54 -10.39
N ASP A 138 8.28 -2.21 -10.46
CA ASP A 138 9.28 -2.64 -9.50
C ASP A 138 8.91 -2.17 -8.08
N GLU A 139 8.56 -0.91 -7.92
CA GLU A 139 8.09 -0.37 -6.63
C GLU A 139 6.77 -0.99 -6.16
N LEU A 140 5.86 -1.33 -7.06
CA LEU A 140 4.65 -2.06 -6.71
C LEU A 140 4.96 -3.47 -6.19
N LEU A 141 5.86 -4.20 -6.85
CA LEU A 141 6.26 -5.55 -6.43
C LEU A 141 7.01 -5.52 -5.10
N ARG A 142 7.92 -4.55 -4.91
CA ARG A 142 8.59 -4.33 -3.62
C ARG A 142 7.61 -3.96 -2.52
N PHE A 143 6.62 -3.12 -2.79
CA PHE A 143 5.58 -2.79 -1.80
C PHE A 143 4.84 -4.04 -1.33
N ILE A 144 4.55 -4.99 -2.23
CA ILE A 144 3.87 -6.24 -1.87
C ILE A 144 4.76 -7.11 -0.98
N ASP A 145 6.07 -7.14 -1.23
CA ASP A 145 7.03 -7.93 -0.45
C ASP A 145 7.31 -7.31 0.93
N GLU A 146 7.50 -6.01 0.99
CA GLU A 146 7.86 -5.27 2.20
C GLU A 146 6.68 -4.95 3.11
N GLU A 147 5.46 -4.75 2.54
CA GLU A 147 4.24 -4.40 3.26
C GLU A 147 3.08 -5.38 2.92
N PRO A 148 3.24 -6.69 3.18
CA PRO A 148 2.30 -7.71 2.69
C PRO A 148 0.88 -7.55 3.24
N GLU A 149 0.70 -7.06 4.48
CA GLU A 149 -0.62 -6.81 5.07
C GLU A 149 -1.32 -5.62 4.39
N ALA A 150 -0.57 -4.56 4.10
CA ALA A 150 -1.08 -3.41 3.37
C ALA A 150 -1.45 -3.79 1.93
N ALA A 151 -0.57 -4.49 1.24
CA ALA A 151 -0.80 -4.97 -0.12
C ALA A 151 -2.02 -5.89 -0.20
N ARG A 152 -2.15 -6.85 0.73
CA ARG A 152 -3.31 -7.73 0.80
C ARG A 152 -4.59 -6.95 1.06
N THR A 153 -4.56 -5.97 1.96
CA THR A 153 -5.72 -5.11 2.23
C THR A 153 -6.15 -4.33 0.99
N VAL A 154 -5.21 -3.74 0.26
CA VAL A 154 -5.49 -2.95 -0.94
C VAL A 154 -5.96 -3.81 -2.10
N LEU A 155 -5.27 -4.91 -2.39
CA LEU A 155 -5.52 -5.72 -3.58
C LEU A 155 -6.60 -6.80 -3.37
N VAL A 156 -6.75 -7.31 -2.15
CA VAL A 156 -7.65 -8.45 -1.89
C VAL A 156 -8.86 -8.03 -1.06
N GLU A 157 -8.64 -7.51 0.15
CA GLU A 157 -9.72 -7.29 1.11
C GLU A 157 -10.67 -6.17 0.69
N ALA A 158 -10.18 -5.14 0.01
CA ALA A 158 -11.01 -4.04 -0.49
C ALA A 158 -12.15 -4.51 -1.42
N ARG A 159 -11.93 -5.58 -2.21
CA ARG A 159 -12.96 -6.17 -3.09
C ARG A 159 -14.13 -6.77 -2.31
N ALA A 160 -13.86 -7.30 -1.13
CA ALA A 160 -14.83 -8.02 -0.31
C ALA A 160 -15.31 -7.19 0.90
N SER A 161 -14.84 -5.96 1.06
CA SER A 161 -15.09 -5.13 2.24
C SER A 161 -16.50 -4.52 2.25
N CYS A 162 -16.60 -3.28 1.90
CA CYS A 162 -17.83 -2.48 1.88
C CYS A 162 -17.96 -1.73 0.55
N PRO A 163 -19.13 -1.18 0.21
CA PRO A 163 -19.30 -0.42 -1.03
C PRO A 163 -18.34 0.76 -1.17
N ALA A 164 -17.96 1.40 -0.07
CA ALA A 164 -16.99 2.49 -0.08
C ALA A 164 -15.56 1.98 -0.35
N GLY A 165 -15.15 0.85 0.22
CA GLY A 165 -13.86 0.23 -0.05
C GLY A 165 -13.71 -0.20 -1.50
N LEU A 166 -14.77 -0.78 -2.09
CA LEU A 166 -14.78 -1.14 -3.51
C LEU A 166 -14.61 0.10 -4.40
N ARG A 167 -15.35 1.19 -4.13
CA ARG A 167 -15.19 2.45 -4.89
C ARG A 167 -13.78 3.01 -4.79
N ARG A 168 -13.17 3.06 -3.59
CA ARG A 168 -11.79 3.56 -3.42
C ARG A 168 -10.75 2.72 -4.16
N ARG A 169 -10.97 1.40 -4.21
CA ARG A 169 -10.15 0.51 -5.04
C ARG A 169 -10.28 0.84 -6.52
N ASP A 170 -11.50 1.04 -7.02
CA ASP A 170 -11.73 1.37 -8.42
C ASP A 170 -11.09 2.74 -8.76
N GLU A 171 -11.23 3.74 -7.89
CA GLU A 171 -10.55 5.04 -8.01
C GLU A 171 -9.00 4.92 -8.04
N LEU A 172 -8.44 3.96 -7.29
CA LEU A 172 -7.01 3.66 -7.33
C LEU A 172 -6.59 3.14 -8.70
N LEU A 173 -7.31 2.15 -9.24
CA LEU A 173 -7.01 1.56 -10.55
C LEU A 173 -7.19 2.57 -11.68
N ASP A 174 -8.25 3.36 -11.64
CA ASP A 174 -8.47 4.45 -12.60
C ASP A 174 -7.34 5.48 -12.55
N GLY A 175 -6.86 5.82 -11.35
CA GLY A 175 -5.73 6.71 -11.18
C GLY A 175 -4.45 6.20 -11.83
N PHE A 176 -4.13 4.92 -11.68
CA PHE A 176 -2.99 4.30 -12.37
C PHE A 176 -3.19 4.25 -13.88
N ALA A 177 -4.40 3.95 -14.36
CA ALA A 177 -4.70 3.96 -15.78
C ALA A 177 -4.49 5.35 -16.40
N VAL A 178 -4.91 6.42 -15.72
CA VAL A 178 -4.68 7.81 -16.15
C VAL A 178 -3.18 8.13 -16.21
N CYS A 179 -2.40 7.71 -15.22
CA CYS A 179 -0.95 7.91 -15.22
C CYS A 179 -0.27 7.21 -16.40
N ILE A 180 -0.60 5.95 -16.65
CA ILE A 180 -0.05 5.17 -17.77
C ILE A 180 -0.45 5.79 -19.11
N ASP A 181 -1.73 6.13 -19.31
CA ASP A 181 -2.20 6.77 -20.54
C ASP A 181 -1.47 8.10 -20.79
N GLY A 182 -1.24 8.89 -19.75
CA GLY A 182 -0.47 10.13 -19.82
C GLY A 182 1.00 9.92 -20.24
N MET A 183 1.68 8.94 -19.65
CA MET A 183 3.07 8.62 -20.00
C MET A 183 3.20 8.15 -21.45
N VAL A 184 2.32 7.28 -21.89
CA VAL A 184 2.33 6.73 -23.25
C VAL A 184 1.99 7.81 -24.29
N ARG A 185 0.98 8.66 -24.03
CA ARG A 185 0.60 9.76 -24.95
C ARG A 185 1.67 10.83 -25.09
N ALA A 186 2.54 10.97 -24.12
CA ALA A 186 3.65 11.92 -24.21
C ALA A 186 4.71 11.50 -25.26
N GLU A 187 4.79 10.21 -25.59
CA GLU A 187 5.82 9.67 -26.48
C GLU A 187 5.28 9.09 -27.81
N LEU A 188 4.08 8.50 -27.79
CA LEU A 188 3.51 7.89 -29.00
C LEU A 188 2.69 8.91 -29.79
N ALA A 189 2.97 9.02 -31.09
CA ALA A 189 2.22 9.89 -32.00
C ALA A 189 0.75 9.47 -32.17
N GLU A 190 0.50 8.17 -32.17
CA GLU A 190 -0.84 7.56 -32.28
C GLU A 190 -1.08 6.58 -31.14
N PRO A 191 -1.33 7.06 -29.90
CA PRO A 191 -1.57 6.18 -28.78
C PRO A 191 -2.93 5.47 -28.94
N PRO A 192 -3.05 4.21 -28.49
CA PRO A 192 -4.34 3.53 -28.46
C PRO A 192 -5.33 4.25 -27.53
N SER A 193 -6.61 3.85 -27.57
CA SER A 193 -7.63 4.46 -26.73
C SER A 193 -7.34 4.29 -25.25
N GLY A 194 -7.85 5.18 -24.38
CA GLY A 194 -7.63 5.12 -22.94
C GLY A 194 -8.10 3.81 -22.26
N ILE A 195 -8.94 3.01 -22.94
CA ILE A 195 -9.32 1.66 -22.48
C ILE A 195 -8.12 0.69 -22.43
N ALA A 196 -7.08 0.96 -23.24
CA ALA A 196 -5.85 0.16 -23.24
C ALA A 196 -5.13 0.23 -21.88
N ALA A 197 -5.01 1.44 -21.32
CA ALA A 197 -4.42 1.64 -19.99
C ALA A 197 -5.23 0.94 -18.89
N ALA A 198 -6.55 1.08 -18.92
CA ALA A 198 -7.43 0.36 -17.98
C ALA A 198 -7.30 -1.17 -18.12
N GLY A 199 -7.14 -1.68 -19.34
CA GLY A 199 -6.89 -3.09 -19.60
C GLY A 199 -5.56 -3.57 -19.02
N VAL A 200 -4.49 -2.81 -19.19
CA VAL A 200 -3.16 -3.11 -18.62
C VAL A 200 -3.21 -3.13 -17.10
N VAL A 201 -3.77 -2.08 -16.47
CA VAL A 201 -3.89 -2.00 -15.00
C VAL A 201 -4.74 -3.14 -14.46
N GLY A 202 -5.90 -3.41 -15.06
CA GLY A 202 -6.79 -4.48 -14.64
C GLY A 202 -6.17 -5.87 -14.81
N GLY A 203 -5.39 -6.10 -15.87
CA GLY A 203 -4.67 -7.34 -16.11
C GLY A 203 -3.57 -7.58 -15.07
N ILE A 204 -2.73 -6.57 -14.80
CA ILE A 204 -1.68 -6.63 -13.78
C ILE A 204 -2.32 -6.88 -12.40
N GLU A 205 -3.33 -6.10 -12.04
CA GLU A 205 -4.02 -6.25 -10.75
C GLU A 205 -4.63 -7.65 -10.60
N SER A 206 -5.21 -8.22 -11.64
CA SER A 206 -5.79 -9.57 -11.61
C SER A 206 -4.74 -10.65 -11.37
N VAL A 207 -3.55 -10.52 -11.94
CA VAL A 207 -2.42 -11.43 -11.71
C VAL A 207 -1.97 -11.34 -10.26
N LEU A 208 -1.73 -10.14 -9.75
CA LEU A 208 -1.28 -9.90 -8.37
C LEU A 208 -2.34 -10.33 -7.34
N TYR A 209 -3.61 -10.01 -7.58
CA TYR A 209 -4.72 -10.50 -6.76
C TYR A 209 -4.72 -12.03 -6.63
N THR A 210 -4.58 -12.73 -7.76
CA THR A 210 -4.60 -14.19 -7.78
C THR A 210 -3.43 -14.78 -6.99
N ARG A 211 -2.21 -14.20 -7.12
CA ARG A 211 -1.02 -14.60 -6.37
C ARG A 211 -1.21 -14.39 -4.87
N LEU A 212 -1.66 -13.21 -4.45
CA LEU A 212 -1.92 -12.89 -3.04
C LEU A 212 -3.01 -13.78 -2.42
N GLN A 213 -4.07 -14.07 -3.17
CA GLN A 213 -5.13 -14.98 -2.74
C GLN A 213 -4.61 -16.40 -2.46
N ARG A 214 -3.64 -16.87 -3.24
CA ARG A 214 -3.05 -18.20 -3.10
C ARG A 214 -1.88 -18.25 -2.11
N GLY A 215 -1.47 -17.10 -1.56
CA GLY A 215 -0.28 -17.01 -0.73
C GLY A 215 1.03 -17.21 -1.52
N GLU A 216 1.00 -17.04 -2.85
CA GLU A 216 2.15 -17.17 -3.75
C GLU A 216 2.87 -15.82 -3.86
N THR A 217 3.45 -15.36 -2.75
CA THR A 217 4.13 -14.06 -2.65
C THR A 217 5.65 -14.16 -2.75
N SER A 218 6.21 -15.38 -2.71
CA SER A 218 7.63 -15.57 -2.94
C SER A 218 7.96 -15.32 -4.41
N ASP A 219 9.05 -14.59 -4.67
CA ASP A 219 9.59 -14.37 -6.02
C ASP A 219 8.64 -13.59 -6.96
N LEU A 220 8.01 -12.54 -6.46
CA LEU A 220 7.17 -11.66 -7.28
C LEU A 220 7.97 -10.90 -8.35
N GLU A 221 9.26 -10.65 -8.11
CA GLU A 221 10.16 -10.01 -9.08
C GLU A 221 10.26 -10.81 -10.39
N SER A 222 10.14 -12.12 -10.34
CA SER A 222 10.14 -12.97 -11.54
C SER A 222 8.95 -12.71 -12.47
N LEU A 223 7.93 -12.01 -12.01
CA LEU A 223 6.79 -11.60 -12.83
C LEU A 223 7.11 -10.41 -13.73
N MET A 224 8.14 -9.62 -13.40
CA MET A 224 8.46 -8.37 -14.09
C MET A 224 8.52 -8.51 -15.62
N PRO A 225 9.25 -9.47 -16.22
CA PRO A 225 9.31 -9.60 -17.68
C PRO A 225 7.94 -9.86 -18.31
N SER A 226 7.11 -10.69 -17.67
CA SER A 226 5.78 -11.02 -18.17
C SER A 226 4.80 -9.86 -18.04
N LEU A 227 4.86 -9.09 -16.94
CA LEU A 227 4.05 -7.90 -16.75
C LEU A 227 4.43 -6.80 -17.74
N MET A 228 5.73 -6.58 -17.95
CA MET A 228 6.23 -5.66 -18.95
C MET A 228 5.87 -6.09 -20.38
N TYR A 229 6.04 -7.38 -20.71
CA TYR A 229 5.60 -7.93 -22.00
C TYR A 229 4.13 -7.56 -22.27
N PHE A 230 3.24 -7.81 -21.31
CA PHE A 230 1.83 -7.53 -21.44
C PHE A 230 1.54 -6.03 -21.66
N ALA A 231 2.20 -5.17 -20.90
CA ALA A 231 2.08 -3.72 -21.04
C ALA A 231 2.59 -3.24 -22.41
N VAL A 232 3.82 -3.66 -22.79
CA VAL A 232 4.44 -3.24 -24.06
C VAL A 232 3.69 -3.77 -25.27
N LEU A 233 3.20 -5.02 -25.22
CA LEU A 233 2.39 -5.59 -26.28
C LEU A 233 1.19 -4.71 -26.65
N THR A 234 0.55 -4.15 -25.64
CA THR A 234 -0.66 -3.33 -25.81
C THR A 234 -0.36 -2.01 -26.55
N TYR A 235 0.84 -1.45 -26.39
CA TYR A 235 1.17 -0.12 -26.92
C TYR A 235 2.15 -0.13 -28.10
N ALA A 236 3.07 -1.09 -28.14
CA ALA A 236 4.17 -1.10 -29.10
C ALA A 236 4.22 -2.39 -29.96
N GLY A 237 3.28 -3.32 -29.75
CA GLY A 237 3.18 -4.55 -30.55
C GLY A 237 4.12 -5.66 -30.14
N HIS A 238 4.04 -6.79 -30.87
CA HIS A 238 4.66 -8.05 -30.48
C HIS A 238 6.20 -8.01 -30.47
N ASP A 239 6.80 -7.41 -31.51
CA ASP A 239 8.26 -7.41 -31.63
C ASP A 239 8.91 -6.65 -30.46
N ALA A 240 8.37 -5.46 -30.15
CA ALA A 240 8.82 -4.67 -29.04
C ALA A 240 8.57 -5.31 -27.66
N ALA A 241 7.48 -6.05 -27.52
CA ALA A 241 7.18 -6.80 -26.31
C ALA A 241 8.12 -7.99 -26.11
N GLY A 242 8.56 -8.64 -27.20
CA GLY A 242 9.49 -9.77 -27.15
C GLY A 242 10.82 -9.42 -26.48
N GLU A 243 11.31 -8.19 -26.67
CA GLU A 243 12.54 -7.68 -26.05
C GLU A 243 12.48 -7.77 -24.50
N GLU A 244 11.28 -7.62 -23.90
CA GLU A 244 11.09 -7.66 -22.45
C GLU A 244 11.34 -9.07 -21.87
N LEU A 245 11.08 -10.11 -22.66
CA LEU A 245 11.30 -11.50 -22.24
C LEU A 245 12.75 -11.95 -22.50
N GLU A 246 13.37 -11.46 -23.58
CA GLU A 246 14.77 -11.82 -23.93
C GLU A 246 15.77 -11.18 -22.96
N GLY A 247 15.53 -9.94 -22.52
CA GLY A 247 16.38 -9.26 -21.54
C GLY A 247 16.45 -9.99 -20.19
N ALA A 248 15.40 -10.71 -19.81
CA ALA A 248 15.36 -11.48 -18.57
C ALA A 248 16.10 -12.83 -18.65
N ALA A 249 16.31 -13.37 -19.83
CA ALA A 249 17.03 -14.65 -20.02
C ALA A 249 18.57 -14.49 -19.96
N LEU A 250 19.07 -13.24 -19.94
CA LEU A 250 20.50 -12.91 -19.95
C LEU A 250 21.04 -12.44 -18.59
N THR A 251 20.19 -12.31 -17.56
CA THR A 251 20.54 -11.94 -16.17
C THR A 251 20.33 -13.10 -15.21
#